data_49fc33fe3a06d2ad864859d8e2ccc973
#
_entry.id   49fc33fe3a06d2ad864859d8e2ccc973
#
_cell.length_a   1.000
_cell.length_b   1.000
_cell.length_c   1.000
_cell.angle_alpha   90.00
_cell.angle_beta   90.00
_cell.angle_gamma   90.00
#
_symmetry.space_group_name_H-M   'P 1'
#
loop_
_entity.id
_entity.type
_entity.pdbx_description
1 polymer ?
#
loop_
_entity_poly.entity_id
_entity_poly.type
_entity_poly.pdbx_seq_one_letter_code
_entity_poly.pdbx_strand_id
1 'polypeptide(L)'
;MNKPRLLPLALIALTAACGADVAYKPTPQILPQHVQRLALRPIVNKTQQFGLEDKLSLRVRDEFLRDGRYPLVPEIESQGMVWITISRYILTAVQYDATQAVTAYKLRILVDLQFIDKSTNQILWEEKNLEGSLSFPASTLRGGMTEEQAREQIWDVLARNIVKRVVDGFGSVTGTSERRITGEAPSTPPAAKPETPLKPVISNPY
;
A
#
# COMPACT_ATOMS: atom_id res chain seq x y z
N MET A 1 -21.88 -33.34 66.22
CA MET A 1 -22.05 -33.81 64.85
C MET A 1 -21.67 -32.63 63.93
N ASN A 2 -20.40 -32.52 63.55
CA ASN A 2 -19.86 -31.43 62.79
C ASN A 2 -19.79 -31.82 61.31
N LYS A 3 -20.52 -31.10 60.40
CA LYS A 3 -20.36 -31.24 58.98
C LYS A 3 -19.27 -30.26 58.48
N PRO A 4 -18.24 -30.74 57.77
CA PRO A 4 -17.21 -29.84 57.21
C PRO A 4 -17.78 -29.07 56.00
N ARG A 5 -17.58 -27.76 56.05
CA ARG A 5 -17.86 -26.83 54.94
C ARG A 5 -16.74 -26.97 53.88
N LEU A 6 -17.00 -27.74 52.81
CA LEU A 6 -16.08 -27.94 51.66
C LEU A 6 -16.40 -27.05 50.44
N LEU A 7 -17.08 -25.92 50.66
CA LEU A 7 -17.61 -25.13 49.52
C LEU A 7 -16.78 -23.90 49.08
N PRO A 8 -15.67 -23.48 49.70
CA PRO A 8 -14.92 -22.36 49.12
C PRO A 8 -13.69 -22.72 48.28
N LEU A 9 -13.34 -24.01 48.13
CA LEU A 9 -12.10 -24.37 47.39
C LEU A 9 -12.31 -24.55 45.87
N ALA A 10 -13.55 -24.64 45.39
CA ALA A 10 -13.87 -24.83 43.97
C ALA A 10 -13.92 -23.54 43.15
N LEU A 11 -13.90 -22.36 43.78
CA LEU A 11 -14.04 -21.08 43.10
C LEU A 11 -12.71 -20.42 42.73
N ILE A 12 -11.57 -20.95 43.14
CA ILE A 12 -10.23 -20.38 42.89
C ILE A 12 -9.56 -20.97 41.61
N ALA A 13 -10.11 -22.03 41.04
CA ALA A 13 -9.50 -22.73 39.92
C ALA A 13 -9.88 -22.19 38.51
N LEU A 14 -10.69 -21.11 38.41
CA LEU A 14 -11.20 -20.63 37.13
C LEU A 14 -10.53 -19.34 36.58
N THR A 15 -9.44 -18.86 37.21
CA THR A 15 -8.78 -17.61 36.79
C THR A 15 -7.42 -17.79 36.08
N ALA A 16 -7.05 -19.00 35.69
CA ALA A 16 -5.73 -19.29 35.10
C ALA A 16 -5.79 -19.64 33.62
N ALA A 17 -6.66 -18.99 32.81
CA ALA A 17 -6.74 -19.25 31.38
C ALA A 17 -6.90 -17.96 30.57
N CYS A 18 -5.97 -16.99 30.69
CA CYS A 18 -5.81 -15.90 29.73
C CYS A 18 -4.35 -15.46 29.76
N GLY A 19 -3.47 -16.29 29.23
CA GLY A 19 -2.10 -15.99 28.93
C GLY A 19 -1.79 -16.58 27.57
N ALA A 20 -2.50 -16.08 26.50
CA ALA A 20 -1.99 -16.24 25.16
C ALA A 20 -0.82 -15.26 25.05
N ASP A 21 0.41 -15.72 25.29
CA ASP A 21 1.62 -15.04 24.88
C ASP A 21 1.51 -14.84 23.35
N VAL A 22 1.08 -13.66 22.97
CA VAL A 22 1.24 -13.20 21.59
C VAL A 22 2.73 -12.99 21.40
N ALA A 23 3.45 -14.08 21.08
CA ALA A 23 4.82 -14.00 20.66
C ALA A 23 4.85 -13.12 19.40
N TYR A 24 5.22 -11.85 19.57
CA TYR A 24 5.55 -10.97 18.46
C TYR A 24 6.70 -11.62 17.69
N LYS A 25 6.38 -12.29 16.60
CA LYS A 25 7.38 -12.73 15.63
C LYS A 25 7.74 -11.48 14.84
N PRO A 26 8.96 -10.93 15.00
CA PRO A 26 9.40 -9.85 14.12
C PRO A 26 9.28 -10.38 12.70
N THR A 27 8.60 -9.63 11.87
CA THR A 27 8.41 -10.00 10.46
C THR A 27 9.78 -10.13 9.83
N PRO A 28 10.00 -11.17 9.01
CA PRO A 28 11.30 -11.39 8.39
C PRO A 28 11.70 -10.12 7.63
N GLN A 29 12.95 -9.71 7.83
CA GLN A 29 13.57 -8.61 7.12
C GLN A 29 13.41 -8.89 5.62
N ILE A 30 12.64 -8.04 4.92
CA ILE A 30 12.30 -8.29 3.50
C ILE A 30 13.51 -8.06 2.62
N LEU A 31 14.40 -7.18 3.07
CA LEU A 31 15.66 -6.96 2.37
C LEU A 31 16.70 -7.99 2.84
N PRO A 32 17.41 -8.65 1.90
CA PRO A 32 18.52 -9.53 2.24
C PRO A 32 19.57 -8.82 3.10
N GLN A 33 20.21 -9.53 4.04
CA GLN A 33 21.16 -8.94 4.99
C GLN A 33 22.35 -8.23 4.32
N HIS A 34 22.70 -8.64 3.08
CA HIS A 34 23.77 -8.00 2.32
C HIS A 34 23.39 -6.63 1.75
N VAL A 35 22.08 -6.31 1.69
CA VAL A 35 21.57 -5.04 1.16
C VAL A 35 21.60 -4.00 2.29
N GLN A 36 22.61 -3.15 2.29
CA GLN A 36 22.80 -2.08 3.27
C GLN A 36 22.71 -0.69 2.65
N ARG A 37 22.95 -0.57 1.34
CA ARG A 37 22.95 0.70 0.60
C ARG A 37 22.03 0.57 -0.61
N LEU A 38 21.18 1.58 -0.79
CA LEU A 38 20.18 1.60 -1.84
C LEU A 38 20.51 2.66 -2.89
N ALA A 39 20.09 2.40 -4.12
CA ALA A 39 20.02 3.44 -5.15
C ALA A 39 18.56 3.65 -5.55
N LEU A 40 18.19 4.91 -5.71
CA LEU A 40 16.92 5.28 -6.33
C LEU A 40 17.20 5.61 -7.79
N ARG A 41 16.66 4.81 -8.70
CA ARG A 41 16.71 5.09 -10.13
C ARG A 41 15.84 6.29 -10.50
N PRO A 42 16.13 6.98 -11.61
CA PRO A 42 15.22 7.99 -12.15
C PRO A 42 13.81 7.43 -12.29
N ILE A 43 12.83 8.17 -11.77
CA ILE A 43 11.43 7.75 -11.81
C ILE A 43 10.92 7.85 -13.23
N VAL A 44 10.27 6.79 -13.71
CA VAL A 44 9.66 6.76 -15.04
C VAL A 44 8.23 7.28 -14.95
N ASN A 45 7.89 8.27 -15.76
CA ASN A 45 6.53 8.80 -15.86
C ASN A 45 5.87 8.29 -17.15
N LYS A 46 4.82 7.48 -17.01
CA LYS A 46 4.02 6.96 -18.12
C LYS A 46 2.72 7.74 -18.34
N THR A 47 2.51 8.83 -17.60
CA THR A 47 1.32 9.67 -17.73
C THR A 47 1.54 10.80 -18.72
N GLN A 48 0.47 11.52 -19.04
CA GLN A 48 0.53 12.71 -19.91
C GLN A 48 0.89 13.99 -19.13
N GLN A 49 1.03 13.93 -17.81
CA GLN A 49 1.38 15.06 -16.96
C GLN A 49 2.90 15.14 -16.81
N PHE A 50 3.51 16.24 -17.21
CA PHE A 50 4.96 16.42 -17.15
C PHE A 50 5.44 16.86 -15.77
N GLY A 51 6.69 16.51 -15.42
CA GLY A 51 7.36 16.96 -14.20
C GLY A 51 6.92 16.28 -12.91
N LEU A 52 6.08 15.24 -12.98
CA LEU A 52 5.66 14.46 -11.81
C LEU A 52 6.81 13.64 -11.26
N GLU A 53 7.67 13.13 -12.15
CA GLU A 53 8.84 12.30 -11.86
C GLU A 53 9.85 13.04 -10.98
N ASP A 54 10.13 14.29 -11.28
CA ASP A 54 11.09 15.10 -10.52
C ASP A 54 10.59 15.40 -9.11
N LYS A 55 9.32 15.80 -8.99
CA LYS A 55 8.68 16.10 -7.72
C LYS A 55 8.62 14.88 -6.81
N LEU A 56 8.18 13.73 -7.34
CA LEU A 56 8.15 12.49 -6.56
C LEU A 56 9.55 12.02 -6.19
N SER A 57 10.53 12.13 -7.10
CA SER A 57 11.93 11.75 -6.83
C SER A 57 12.51 12.54 -5.67
N LEU A 58 12.28 13.87 -5.65
CA LEU A 58 12.71 14.72 -4.55
C LEU A 58 12.09 14.29 -3.22
N ARG A 59 10.77 14.11 -3.17
CA ARG A 59 10.07 13.71 -1.94
C ARG A 59 10.49 12.33 -1.43
N VAL A 60 10.70 11.38 -2.32
CA VAL A 60 11.17 10.04 -1.96
C VAL A 60 12.60 10.10 -1.39
N ARG A 61 13.50 10.89 -1.99
CA ARG A 61 14.86 11.09 -1.45
C ARG A 61 14.84 11.72 -0.07
N ASP A 62 14.05 12.77 0.12
CA ASP A 62 13.90 13.44 1.41
C ASP A 62 13.37 12.47 2.47
N GLU A 63 12.44 11.60 2.12
CA GLU A 63 11.87 10.63 3.06
C GLU A 63 12.87 9.51 3.40
N PHE A 64 13.70 9.03 2.45
CA PHE A 64 14.81 8.12 2.76
C PHE A 64 15.84 8.75 3.69
N LEU A 65 16.17 10.03 3.48
CA LEU A 65 17.09 10.77 4.38
C LEU A 65 16.49 10.92 5.78
N ARG A 66 15.18 11.12 5.88
CA ARG A 66 14.48 11.22 7.17
C ARG A 66 14.40 9.87 7.89
N ASP A 67 14.18 8.78 7.17
CA ASP A 67 14.16 7.43 7.71
C ASP A 67 15.53 6.99 8.23
N GLY A 68 16.59 7.26 7.49
CA GLY A 68 18.00 7.09 7.89
C GLY A 68 18.50 5.65 8.00
N ARG A 69 17.65 4.63 7.86
CA ARG A 69 18.05 3.21 8.00
C ARG A 69 18.90 2.72 6.84
N TYR A 70 18.59 3.19 5.63
CA TYR A 70 19.29 2.80 4.41
C TYR A 70 19.75 4.05 3.66
N PRO A 71 21.07 4.33 3.60
CA PRO A 71 21.58 5.47 2.86
C PRO A 71 21.38 5.30 1.36
N LEU A 72 20.94 6.38 0.71
CA LEU A 72 20.89 6.45 -0.76
C LEU A 72 22.28 6.81 -1.28
N VAL A 73 22.80 5.96 -2.16
CA VAL A 73 24.10 6.10 -2.81
C VAL A 73 23.97 6.04 -4.32
N PRO A 74 25.00 6.45 -5.09
CA PRO A 74 25.03 6.21 -6.54
C PRO A 74 24.86 4.72 -6.87
N GLU A 75 24.28 4.43 -8.02
CA GLU A 75 23.95 3.05 -8.43
C GLU A 75 25.19 2.13 -8.38
N ILE A 76 26.39 2.64 -8.69
CA ILE A 76 27.62 1.84 -8.69
C ILE A 76 27.96 1.29 -7.28
N GLU A 77 27.63 2.02 -6.22
CA GLU A 77 27.95 1.66 -4.84
C GLU A 77 26.80 0.95 -4.10
N SER A 78 25.64 0.84 -4.73
CA SER A 78 24.45 0.25 -4.13
C SER A 78 24.48 -1.27 -4.21
N GLN A 79 23.77 -1.92 -3.28
CA GLN A 79 23.48 -3.36 -3.31
C GLN A 79 22.02 -3.63 -3.70
N GLY A 80 21.12 -2.68 -3.48
CA GLY A 80 19.73 -2.76 -3.90
C GLY A 80 19.30 -1.54 -4.69
N MET A 81 18.38 -1.73 -5.62
CA MET A 81 17.84 -0.67 -6.46
C MET A 81 16.34 -0.57 -6.31
N VAL A 82 15.86 0.65 -6.08
CA VAL A 82 14.43 0.98 -6.06
C VAL A 82 14.04 1.55 -7.41
N TRP A 83 13.10 0.91 -8.06
CA TRP A 83 12.54 1.34 -9.35
C TRP A 83 11.10 1.75 -9.17
N ILE A 84 10.77 2.99 -9.58
CA ILE A 84 9.46 3.59 -9.43
C ILE A 84 8.95 4.01 -10.79
N THR A 85 7.70 3.67 -11.09
CA THR A 85 7.02 4.11 -12.31
C THR A 85 5.69 4.74 -11.93
N ILE A 86 5.45 5.99 -12.34
CA ILE A 86 4.13 6.63 -12.25
C ILE A 86 3.30 6.09 -13.40
N SER A 87 2.30 5.24 -13.07
CA SER A 87 1.51 4.52 -14.08
C SER A 87 0.24 5.26 -14.48
N ARG A 88 -0.41 5.97 -13.54
CA ARG A 88 -1.66 6.70 -13.82
C ARG A 88 -1.76 7.98 -13.01
N TYR A 89 -2.41 8.97 -13.62
CA TYR A 89 -2.82 10.23 -13.02
C TYR A 89 -4.28 10.46 -13.36
N ILE A 90 -5.16 10.50 -12.37
CA ILE A 90 -6.61 10.52 -12.57
C ILE A 90 -7.22 11.60 -11.70
N LEU A 91 -7.74 12.65 -12.33
CA LEU A 91 -8.56 13.68 -11.69
C LEU A 91 -10.02 13.45 -12.06
N THR A 92 -10.87 13.29 -11.06
CA THR A 92 -12.30 13.01 -11.24
C THR A 92 -13.13 14.00 -10.44
N ALA A 93 -14.14 14.60 -11.04
CA ALA A 93 -15.16 15.34 -10.33
C ALA A 93 -16.06 14.35 -9.56
N VAL A 94 -16.22 14.57 -8.24
CA VAL A 94 -16.95 13.63 -7.37
C VAL A 94 -18.20 14.25 -6.74
N GLN A 95 -18.34 15.58 -6.80
CA GLN A 95 -19.51 16.26 -6.27
C GLN A 95 -19.88 17.47 -7.11
N TYR A 96 -21.17 17.70 -7.24
CA TYR A 96 -21.75 18.79 -8.02
C TYR A 96 -22.80 19.54 -7.18
N ASP A 97 -23.02 20.79 -7.44
CA ASP A 97 -24.13 21.58 -6.86
C ASP A 97 -25.43 21.44 -7.68
N ALA A 98 -26.47 22.15 -7.25
CA ALA A 98 -27.77 22.15 -7.91
C ALA A 98 -27.72 22.73 -9.35
N THR A 99 -26.68 23.49 -9.69
CA THR A 99 -26.46 24.08 -11.02
C THR A 99 -25.53 23.25 -11.91
N GLN A 100 -25.19 22.02 -11.47
CA GLN A 100 -24.25 21.11 -12.15
C GLN A 100 -22.79 21.61 -12.16
N ALA A 101 -22.46 22.60 -11.34
CA ALA A 101 -21.07 23.01 -11.18
C ALA A 101 -20.33 22.06 -10.23
N VAL A 102 -19.07 21.75 -10.56
CA VAL A 102 -18.26 20.84 -9.73
C VAL A 102 -17.89 21.51 -8.42
N THR A 103 -18.18 20.86 -7.31
CA THR A 103 -17.88 21.33 -5.95
C THR A 103 -16.73 20.57 -5.29
N ALA A 104 -16.44 19.32 -5.71
CA ALA A 104 -15.30 18.58 -5.20
C ALA A 104 -14.69 17.67 -6.28
N TYR A 105 -13.37 17.50 -6.18
CA TYR A 105 -12.57 16.62 -7.01
C TYR A 105 -11.92 15.52 -6.17
N LYS A 106 -11.60 14.39 -6.81
CA LYS A 106 -10.71 13.37 -6.29
C LYS A 106 -9.55 13.20 -7.25
N LEU A 107 -8.34 13.44 -6.75
CA LEU A 107 -7.10 13.15 -7.45
C LEU A 107 -6.55 11.81 -6.98
N ARG A 108 -6.17 10.95 -7.92
CA ARG A 108 -5.54 9.64 -7.67
C ARG A 108 -4.29 9.54 -8.51
N ILE A 109 -3.19 9.18 -7.89
CA ILE A 109 -1.92 8.91 -8.55
C ILE A 109 -1.52 7.48 -8.20
N LEU A 110 -1.29 6.66 -9.24
CA LEU A 110 -0.87 5.27 -9.07
C LEU A 110 0.58 5.12 -9.49
N VAL A 111 1.33 4.43 -8.65
CA VAL A 111 2.73 4.12 -8.90
C VAL A 111 2.99 2.62 -8.78
N ASP A 112 3.89 2.13 -9.62
CA ASP A 112 4.39 0.76 -9.56
C ASP A 112 5.81 0.78 -8.98
N LEU A 113 6.08 -0.14 -8.06
CA LEU A 113 7.36 -0.26 -7.36
C LEU A 113 8.00 -1.60 -7.71
N GLN A 114 9.31 -1.59 -7.92
CA GLN A 114 10.12 -2.79 -8.01
C GLN A 114 11.37 -2.62 -7.17
N PHE A 115 11.74 -3.67 -6.46
CA PHE A 115 13.00 -3.73 -5.74
C PHE A 115 13.88 -4.81 -6.35
N ILE A 116 15.08 -4.41 -6.76
CA ILE A 116 16.02 -5.27 -7.49
C ILE A 116 17.26 -5.46 -6.62
N ASP A 117 17.65 -6.71 -6.41
CA ASP A 117 18.95 -7.06 -5.86
C ASP A 117 20.01 -6.92 -6.95
N LYS A 118 20.95 -6.00 -6.76
CA LYS A 118 21.99 -5.74 -7.76
C LYS A 118 22.99 -6.89 -7.88
N SER A 119 23.21 -7.68 -6.82
CA SER A 119 24.16 -8.79 -6.84
C SER A 119 23.72 -9.92 -7.76
N THR A 120 22.41 -10.18 -7.80
CA THR A 120 21.80 -11.23 -8.62
C THR A 120 21.08 -10.69 -9.84
N ASN A 121 20.88 -9.38 -9.91
CA ASN A 121 20.05 -8.67 -10.88
C ASN A 121 18.61 -9.22 -10.95
N GLN A 122 18.09 -9.71 -9.82
CA GLN A 122 16.75 -10.26 -9.71
C GLN A 122 15.81 -9.29 -9.03
N ILE A 123 14.55 -9.26 -9.50
CA ILE A 123 13.48 -8.55 -8.82
C ILE A 123 13.12 -9.35 -7.57
N LEU A 124 13.41 -8.82 -6.38
CA LEU A 124 13.04 -9.45 -5.11
C LEU A 124 11.56 -9.35 -4.85
N TRP A 125 10.96 -8.20 -5.15
CA TRP A 125 9.54 -7.99 -5.06
C TRP A 125 9.08 -6.87 -6.00
N GLU A 126 7.82 -6.93 -6.33
CA GLU A 126 7.10 -5.95 -7.15
C GLU A 126 5.78 -5.62 -6.48
N GLU A 127 5.40 -4.36 -6.48
CA GLU A 127 4.08 -3.91 -6.04
C GLU A 127 3.50 -2.96 -7.08
N LYS A 128 2.35 -3.33 -7.63
CA LYS A 128 1.64 -2.53 -8.64
C LYS A 128 0.53 -1.73 -8.01
N ASN A 129 0.19 -0.62 -8.68
CA ASN A 129 -0.96 0.22 -8.33
C ASN A 129 -0.94 0.74 -6.88
N LEU A 130 0.23 1.05 -6.33
CA LEU A 130 0.29 1.79 -5.08
C LEU A 130 -0.38 3.15 -5.28
N GLU A 131 -1.46 3.40 -4.55
CA GLU A 131 -2.29 4.59 -4.73
C GLU A 131 -1.97 5.66 -3.69
N GLY A 132 -1.76 6.89 -4.17
CA GLY A 132 -1.91 8.10 -3.40
C GLY A 132 -3.17 8.81 -3.88
N SER A 133 -4.08 9.15 -2.97
CA SER A 133 -5.31 9.85 -3.34
C SER A 133 -5.73 10.90 -2.33
N LEU A 134 -6.38 11.94 -2.84
CA LEU A 134 -6.93 13.04 -2.05
C LEU A 134 -8.24 13.51 -2.69
N SER A 135 -9.28 13.66 -1.86
CA SER A 135 -10.49 14.38 -2.22
C SER A 135 -10.43 15.79 -1.68
N PHE A 136 -10.73 16.78 -2.50
CA PHE A 136 -10.60 18.20 -2.13
C PHE A 136 -11.72 19.03 -2.74
N PRO A 137 -12.16 20.12 -2.04
CA PRO A 137 -13.15 21.05 -2.59
C PRO A 137 -12.56 21.86 -3.73
N ALA A 138 -13.40 22.21 -4.71
CA ALA A 138 -12.99 23.03 -5.86
C ALA A 138 -12.42 24.38 -5.38
N SER A 139 -11.39 24.87 -6.07
CA SER A 139 -10.70 26.12 -5.74
C SER A 139 -11.60 27.37 -5.79
N THR A 140 -12.75 27.28 -6.46
CA THR A 140 -13.77 28.31 -6.52
C THR A 140 -14.59 28.46 -5.24
N LEU A 141 -14.51 27.49 -4.34
CA LEU A 141 -15.22 27.49 -3.08
C LEU A 141 -14.36 28.04 -1.92
N ARG A 142 -15.03 28.53 -0.87
CA ARG A 142 -14.34 28.96 0.34
C ARG A 142 -13.60 27.79 0.98
N GLY A 143 -12.28 27.92 1.17
CA GLY A 143 -11.43 26.84 1.66
C GLY A 143 -11.11 25.79 0.59
N GLY A 144 -11.40 26.09 -0.68
CA GLY A 144 -11.06 25.24 -1.79
C GLY A 144 -9.55 25.11 -2.01
N MET A 145 -9.16 24.08 -2.74
CA MET A 145 -7.78 23.72 -3.01
C MET A 145 -7.55 23.62 -4.53
N THR A 146 -6.38 24.04 -4.98
CA THR A 146 -5.99 23.81 -6.36
C THR A 146 -5.51 22.36 -6.55
N GLU A 147 -5.56 21.89 -7.80
CA GLU A 147 -5.02 20.57 -8.15
C GLU A 147 -3.54 20.42 -7.78
N GLU A 148 -2.75 21.50 -7.92
CA GLU A 148 -1.33 21.48 -7.55
C GLU A 148 -1.13 21.32 -6.04
N GLN A 149 -1.91 22.02 -5.22
CA GLN A 149 -1.88 21.87 -3.77
C GLN A 149 -2.28 20.44 -3.33
N ALA A 150 -3.30 19.88 -3.98
CA ALA A 150 -3.71 18.50 -3.73
C ALA A 150 -2.60 17.50 -4.12
N ARG A 151 -1.93 17.73 -5.23
CA ARG A 151 -0.82 16.93 -5.71
C ARG A 151 0.37 16.94 -4.75
N GLU A 152 0.75 18.11 -4.21
CA GLU A 152 1.84 18.21 -3.22
C GLU A 152 1.53 17.37 -1.97
N GLN A 153 0.30 17.37 -1.47
CA GLN A 153 -0.09 16.52 -0.34
C GLN A 153 -0.02 15.02 -0.68
N ILE A 154 -0.38 14.65 -1.90
CA ILE A 154 -0.29 13.25 -2.35
C ILE A 154 1.17 12.81 -2.43
N TRP A 155 2.11 13.68 -2.86
CA TRP A 155 3.53 13.35 -2.91
C TRP A 155 4.09 12.98 -1.53
N ASP A 156 3.72 13.71 -0.49
CA ASP A 156 4.16 13.43 0.88
C ASP A 156 3.64 12.07 1.38
N VAL A 157 2.40 11.73 1.05
CA VAL A 157 1.81 10.44 1.40
C VAL A 157 2.45 9.30 0.61
N LEU A 158 2.62 9.48 -0.70
CA LEU A 158 3.25 8.47 -1.57
C LEU A 158 4.69 8.22 -1.17
N ALA A 159 5.49 9.26 -0.93
CA ALA A 159 6.89 9.12 -0.53
C ALA A 159 7.03 8.30 0.76
N ARG A 160 6.24 8.64 1.81
CA ARG A 160 6.23 7.86 3.06
C ARG A 160 5.82 6.41 2.82
N ASN A 161 4.79 6.17 2.03
CA ASN A 161 4.33 4.82 1.73
C ASN A 161 5.38 4.02 0.96
N ILE A 162 6.05 4.64 -0.02
CA ILE A 162 7.11 4.02 -0.81
C ILE A 162 8.27 3.60 0.10
N VAL A 163 8.82 4.56 0.89
CA VAL A 163 9.95 4.28 1.78
C VAL A 163 9.59 3.20 2.80
N LYS A 164 8.42 3.31 3.43
CA LYS A 164 7.94 2.30 4.37
C LYS A 164 7.85 0.90 3.74
N ARG A 165 7.38 0.79 2.49
CA ARG A 165 7.31 -0.50 1.79
C ARG A 165 8.68 -1.06 1.42
N VAL A 166 9.61 -0.18 1.06
CA VAL A 166 10.99 -0.60 0.74
C VAL A 166 11.71 -1.05 2.00
N VAL A 167 11.60 -0.32 3.10
CA VAL A 167 12.40 -0.52 4.31
C VAL A 167 11.77 -1.57 5.24
N ASP A 168 10.48 -1.43 5.54
CA ASP A 168 9.76 -2.32 6.47
C ASP A 168 9.16 -3.53 5.76
N GLY A 169 9.04 -3.44 4.44
CA GLY A 169 8.30 -4.43 3.68
C GLY A 169 6.83 -4.52 4.03
N PHE A 170 6.35 -3.63 4.87
CA PHE A 170 4.96 -3.56 5.29
C PHE A 170 4.25 -2.37 4.63
N GLY A 171 3.09 -2.64 4.18
CA GLY A 171 2.08 -1.68 3.89
C GLY A 171 0.78 -2.45 3.86
N SER A 172 -0.25 -1.93 4.52
CA SER A 172 -1.60 -2.44 4.26
C SER A 172 -1.81 -2.38 2.75
N VAL A 173 -2.14 -3.53 2.17
CA VAL A 173 -2.61 -3.60 0.79
C VAL A 173 -3.82 -2.68 0.74
N THR A 174 -3.64 -1.48 0.20
CA THR A 174 -4.79 -0.65 -0.18
C THR A 174 -5.49 -1.43 -1.28
N GLY A 175 -6.82 -1.50 -1.30
CA GLY A 175 -7.59 -2.39 -2.17
C GLY A 175 -7.28 -2.34 -3.68
N THR A 176 -6.30 -1.54 -4.10
CA THR A 176 -5.83 -1.40 -5.47
C THR A 176 -4.37 -1.86 -5.67
N SER A 177 -3.58 -2.04 -4.60
CA SER A 177 -2.18 -2.46 -4.76
C SER A 177 -2.04 -3.98 -4.74
N GLU A 178 -1.28 -4.51 -5.68
CA GLU A 178 -0.93 -5.93 -5.80
C GLU A 178 0.57 -6.10 -5.57
N ARG A 179 0.95 -6.87 -4.54
CA ARG A 179 2.35 -7.19 -4.26
C ARG A 179 2.67 -8.61 -4.68
N ARG A 180 3.82 -8.76 -5.32
CA ARG A 180 4.36 -10.06 -5.72
C ARG A 180 5.80 -10.19 -5.24
N ILE A 181 6.11 -11.31 -4.56
CA ILE A 181 7.47 -11.65 -4.10
C ILE A 181 7.99 -12.74 -5.01
N THR A 182 9.23 -12.59 -5.51
CA THR A 182 9.85 -13.61 -6.35
C THR A 182 10.08 -14.88 -5.53
N GLY A 183 9.55 -16.01 -6.01
CA GLY A 183 9.58 -17.30 -5.29
C GLY A 183 8.25 -17.70 -4.64
N GLU A 184 7.28 -16.81 -4.55
CA GLU A 184 5.92 -17.18 -4.17
C GLU A 184 5.17 -17.69 -5.41
N ALA A 185 4.62 -18.91 -5.31
CA ALA A 185 3.79 -19.47 -6.38
C ALA A 185 2.60 -18.53 -6.61
N PRO A 186 2.16 -18.29 -7.87
CA PRO A 186 1.03 -17.42 -8.13
C PRO A 186 -0.16 -17.91 -7.30
N SER A 187 -0.68 -17.05 -6.43
CA SER A 187 -1.90 -17.34 -5.69
C SER A 187 -3.00 -17.60 -6.72
N THR A 188 -3.40 -18.85 -6.82
CA THR A 188 -4.54 -19.24 -7.67
C THR A 188 -5.74 -18.39 -7.23
N PRO A 189 -6.39 -17.66 -8.14
CA PRO A 189 -7.62 -16.97 -7.79
C PRO A 189 -8.57 -17.99 -7.15
N PRO A 190 -9.31 -17.64 -6.09
CA PRO A 190 -10.28 -18.56 -5.52
C PRO A 190 -11.18 -19.04 -6.64
N ALA A 191 -11.23 -20.38 -6.83
CA ALA A 191 -12.02 -21.01 -7.85
C ALA A 191 -13.43 -20.41 -7.82
N ALA A 192 -13.86 -19.84 -8.94
CA ALA A 192 -15.21 -19.33 -9.07
C ALA A 192 -16.14 -20.46 -8.66
N LYS A 193 -17.02 -20.20 -7.67
CA LYS A 193 -18.07 -21.15 -7.29
C LYS A 193 -18.78 -21.56 -8.57
N PRO A 194 -18.98 -22.87 -8.79
CA PRO A 194 -19.73 -23.30 -9.96
C PRO A 194 -21.11 -22.63 -9.91
N GLU A 195 -21.40 -21.83 -10.92
CA GLU A 195 -22.70 -21.23 -11.09
C GLU A 195 -23.70 -22.38 -11.20
N THR A 196 -24.66 -22.40 -10.30
CA THR A 196 -25.80 -23.35 -10.36
C THR A 196 -26.53 -23.11 -11.69
N PRO A 197 -26.69 -24.11 -12.55
CA PRO A 197 -27.34 -23.90 -13.83
C PRO A 197 -28.75 -23.37 -13.59
N LEU A 198 -29.05 -22.22 -14.18
CA LEU A 198 -30.38 -21.63 -14.18
C LEU A 198 -31.35 -22.64 -14.77
N LYS A 199 -32.38 -23.03 -14.00
CA LYS A 199 -33.48 -23.83 -14.49
C LYS A 199 -34.10 -23.13 -15.72
N PRO A 200 -34.37 -23.86 -16.82
CA PRO A 200 -35.03 -23.27 -17.96
C PRO A 200 -36.43 -22.77 -17.55
N VAL A 201 -36.69 -21.50 -17.80
CA VAL A 201 -38.04 -20.93 -17.68
C VAL A 201 -38.87 -21.53 -18.81
N ILE A 202 -39.74 -22.46 -18.46
CA ILE A 202 -40.73 -22.97 -19.39
C ILE A 202 -41.75 -21.84 -19.60
N SER A 203 -41.69 -21.17 -20.75
CA SER A 203 -42.74 -20.26 -21.19
C SER A 203 -43.97 -21.06 -21.50
N ASN A 204 -45.04 -20.85 -20.73
CA ASN A 204 -46.34 -21.45 -20.96
C ASN A 204 -47.03 -20.69 -22.12
N PRO A 205 -47.41 -21.36 -23.24
CA PRO A 205 -48.09 -20.69 -24.34
C PRO A 205 -49.61 -20.86 -24.14
N TYR A 206 -50.24 -19.90 -23.44
CA TYR A 206 -51.65 -19.58 -23.58
C TYR A 206 -51.90 -18.13 -23.20
#